data_a5708c6bf80b4e4efc896313d58ffd3e
#
_entry.id   a5708c6bf80b4e4efc896313d58ffd3e
#
_cell.length_a   1.000
_cell.length_b   1.000
_cell.length_c   1.000
_cell.angle_alpha   90.00
_cell.angle_beta   90.00
_cell.angle_gamma   90.00
#
_symmetry.space_group_name_H-M   'P 1'
#
loop_
_entity.id
_entity.type
_entity.pdbx_description
1 polymer ?
#
loop_
_entity_poly.entity_id
_entity_poly.type
_entity_poly.pdbx_seq_one_letter_code
_entity_poly.pdbx_strand_id
1 'polypeptide(L)'
;MSQETIRAAERAAGQVNTMSTYDPDSDQLHEECGIFGVWAPDRDVARLTYFGLRALQHRGQESAGIAVGDGGTVMVRKDLGLLDRVFSNADLSTLSGQLAVGHVRYGTAGAKSWEASQPHLSTINSVIIALAHNGTLVNTDELRRQLIELGVPFLSNSDSVVATKLIGYFTQRTGHLREGIRKTMELVRGGYAMTLINEQALYAFRDPHGIRPLVLGKLVDEGLDQADAASVSQLPSQDGAATVDAATHVTRAGGWVVASETCALDIVGAEYVRDVRPGEILRISAEGLVSEQGVPAAEEPANCIFEQVYFARPDSIMN
;
A
#
# COMPACT_ATOMS: atom_id res chain seq x y z
N MET A 1 -11.65 -11.70 25.90
CA MET A 1 -10.52 -12.60 25.58
C MET A 1 -9.38 -12.29 26.52
N SER A 2 -8.85 -13.30 27.16
CA SER A 2 -7.78 -13.13 28.14
C SER A 2 -6.45 -12.77 27.46
N GLN A 3 -5.55 -12.12 28.20
CA GLN A 3 -4.16 -11.88 27.76
C GLN A 3 -3.45 -13.18 27.31
N GLU A 4 -3.93 -14.33 27.75
CA GLU A 4 -3.44 -15.65 27.34
C GLU A 4 -3.65 -15.97 25.85
N THR A 5 -4.75 -15.52 25.24
CA THR A 5 -5.00 -15.78 23.80
C THR A 5 -4.11 -14.91 22.91
N ILE A 6 -3.77 -13.69 23.37
CA ILE A 6 -2.80 -12.83 22.68
C ILE A 6 -1.40 -13.44 22.80
N ARG A 7 -1.01 -13.92 23.97
CA ARG A 7 0.26 -14.62 24.19
C ARG A 7 0.34 -15.97 23.47
N ALA A 8 -0.78 -16.65 23.21
CA ALA A 8 -0.81 -17.88 22.43
C ALA A 8 -0.54 -17.60 20.95
N ALA A 9 -1.08 -16.51 20.40
CA ALA A 9 -0.77 -16.06 19.03
C ALA A 9 0.69 -15.62 18.90
N GLU A 10 1.24 -14.96 19.91
CA GLU A 10 2.65 -14.56 19.98
C GLU A 10 3.59 -15.77 20.12
N ARG A 11 3.21 -16.83 20.85
CA ARG A 11 3.97 -18.08 20.97
C ARG A 11 3.91 -18.94 19.70
N ALA A 12 2.78 -18.97 18.99
CA ALA A 12 2.64 -19.67 17.71
C ALA A 12 3.53 -19.03 16.64
N ALA A 13 3.76 -17.71 16.69
CA ALA A 13 4.69 -17.01 15.82
C ALA A 13 6.17 -17.41 16.05
N GLY A 14 6.50 -17.98 17.19
CA GLY A 14 7.87 -18.40 17.58
C GLY A 14 8.23 -19.84 17.25
N GLN A 15 7.30 -20.70 16.80
CA GLN A 15 7.57 -22.10 16.47
C GLN A 15 7.17 -22.43 15.03
N VAL A 16 8.03 -22.12 14.08
CA VAL A 16 7.90 -22.65 12.73
C VAL A 16 9.21 -23.29 12.31
N ASN A 17 9.21 -24.59 12.39
CA ASN A 17 10.12 -25.43 11.61
C ASN A 17 9.27 -26.47 10.88
N THR A 18 8.71 -26.11 9.74
CA THR A 18 8.28 -27.05 8.70
C THR A 18 8.78 -26.49 7.38
N MET A 19 9.79 -27.18 6.84
CA MET A 19 10.23 -26.99 5.46
C MET A 19 9.00 -27.11 4.56
N SER A 20 8.64 -26.01 3.90
CA SER A 20 7.77 -26.05 2.73
C SER A 20 8.45 -26.97 1.73
N THR A 21 7.77 -28.01 1.29
CA THR A 21 8.24 -28.86 0.19
C THR A 21 8.34 -27.96 -1.04
N TYR A 22 9.55 -27.73 -1.53
CA TYR A 22 9.82 -27.05 -2.79
C TYR A 22 9.10 -27.83 -3.91
N ASP A 23 8.16 -27.18 -4.58
CA ASP A 23 7.49 -27.69 -5.76
C ASP A 23 8.21 -27.13 -6.99
N PRO A 24 9.01 -27.92 -7.71
CA PRO A 24 9.76 -27.44 -8.88
C PRO A 24 8.87 -27.06 -10.06
N ASP A 25 7.59 -27.46 -10.08
CA ASP A 25 6.62 -27.05 -11.10
C ASP A 25 5.92 -25.71 -10.76
N SER A 26 6.21 -25.14 -9.58
CA SER A 26 5.74 -23.80 -9.19
C SER A 26 6.62 -22.65 -9.72
N ASP A 27 7.39 -22.88 -10.76
CA ASP A 27 8.19 -21.85 -11.47
C ASP A 27 7.30 -20.83 -12.22
N GLN A 28 6.16 -20.52 -11.63
CA GLN A 28 5.29 -19.44 -12.07
C GLN A 28 5.84 -18.13 -11.49
N LEU A 29 6.21 -17.24 -12.39
CA LEU A 29 6.59 -15.86 -12.09
C LEU A 29 5.62 -15.29 -11.04
N HIS A 30 6.16 -14.95 -9.85
CA HIS A 30 5.36 -14.44 -8.75
C HIS A 30 4.76 -13.06 -9.08
N GLU A 31 3.58 -12.82 -8.54
CA GLU A 31 2.73 -11.65 -8.80
C GLU A 31 3.51 -10.33 -8.63
N GLU A 32 3.53 -9.52 -9.68
CA GLU A 32 4.08 -8.19 -9.66
C GLU A 32 2.96 -7.19 -9.95
N CYS A 33 2.36 -6.69 -8.91
CA CYS A 33 1.30 -5.69 -9.02
C CYS A 33 1.86 -4.27 -9.03
N GLY A 34 1.07 -3.31 -9.53
CA GLY A 34 1.35 -1.89 -9.39
C GLY A 34 0.38 -1.22 -8.44
N ILE A 35 0.89 -0.45 -7.48
CA ILE A 35 0.07 0.36 -6.57
C ILE A 35 0.39 1.85 -6.73
N PHE A 36 -0.65 2.64 -6.54
CA PHE A 36 -0.58 4.09 -6.56
C PHE A 36 -1.47 4.67 -5.47
N GLY A 37 -1.02 5.72 -4.80
CA GLY A 37 -1.80 6.46 -3.83
C GLY A 37 -1.56 7.96 -3.99
N VAL A 38 -2.59 8.78 -3.83
CA VAL A 38 -2.50 10.24 -3.92
C VAL A 38 -3.36 10.89 -2.86
N TRP A 39 -2.85 11.95 -2.26
CA TRP A 39 -3.57 12.92 -1.47
C TRP A 39 -3.38 14.30 -2.09
N ALA A 40 -4.44 14.87 -2.66
CA ALA A 40 -4.40 16.15 -3.37
C ALA A 40 -5.83 16.77 -3.39
N PRO A 41 -6.25 17.48 -2.34
CA PRO A 41 -7.63 17.92 -2.17
C PRO A 41 -8.14 18.87 -3.26
N ASP A 42 -7.23 19.57 -3.93
CA ASP A 42 -7.58 20.57 -4.96
C ASP A 42 -7.40 20.03 -6.39
N ARG A 43 -7.20 18.70 -6.55
CA ARG A 43 -6.97 18.07 -7.86
C ARG A 43 -7.93 16.91 -8.11
N ASP A 44 -8.08 16.53 -9.36
CA ASP A 44 -8.81 15.30 -9.77
C ASP A 44 -7.99 14.06 -9.44
N VAL A 45 -8.12 13.58 -8.20
CA VAL A 45 -7.35 12.43 -7.68
C VAL A 45 -7.67 11.13 -8.41
N ALA A 46 -8.89 10.98 -8.96
CA ALA A 46 -9.24 9.80 -9.75
C ALA A 46 -8.45 9.75 -11.06
N ARG A 47 -8.33 10.89 -11.75
CA ARG A 47 -7.52 10.98 -12.98
C ARG A 47 -6.03 10.86 -12.70
N LEU A 48 -5.52 11.49 -11.65
CA LEU A 48 -4.12 11.31 -11.22
C LEU A 48 -3.83 9.83 -10.98
N THR A 49 -4.72 9.14 -10.25
CA THR A 49 -4.57 7.70 -9.99
C THR A 49 -4.63 6.89 -11.27
N TYR A 50 -5.56 7.20 -12.19
CA TYR A 50 -5.64 6.54 -13.48
C TYR A 50 -4.33 6.67 -14.29
N PHE A 51 -3.76 7.89 -14.39
CA PHE A 51 -2.51 8.10 -15.13
C PHE A 51 -1.31 7.44 -14.42
N GLY A 52 -1.23 7.52 -13.09
CA GLY A 52 -0.20 6.80 -12.34
C GLY A 52 -0.26 5.28 -12.55
N LEU A 53 -1.45 4.69 -12.50
CA LEU A 53 -1.64 3.28 -12.80
C LEU A 53 -1.37 2.95 -14.27
N ARG A 54 -1.63 3.88 -15.20
CA ARG A 54 -1.30 3.71 -16.62
C ARG A 54 0.21 3.58 -16.83
N ALA A 55 1.02 4.35 -16.12
CA ALA A 55 2.47 4.20 -16.12
C ALA A 55 2.91 2.84 -15.54
N LEU A 56 2.14 2.28 -14.61
CA LEU A 56 2.37 0.99 -13.97
C LEU A 56 1.68 -0.20 -14.66
N GLN A 57 1.02 -0.01 -15.82
CA GLN A 57 0.24 -1.06 -16.49
C GLN A 57 1.08 -2.29 -16.89
N HIS A 58 2.40 -2.11 -17.12
CA HIS A 58 3.34 -3.20 -17.38
C HIS A 58 3.43 -4.19 -16.21
N ARG A 59 3.14 -3.77 -14.99
CA ARG A 59 3.14 -4.59 -13.77
C ARG A 59 1.86 -5.43 -13.62
N GLY A 60 0.75 -5.07 -14.28
CA GLY A 60 -0.50 -5.79 -14.11
C GLY A 60 -1.49 -5.56 -15.26
N GLN A 61 -2.05 -6.65 -15.82
CA GLN A 61 -2.94 -6.61 -16.97
C GLN A 61 -4.25 -7.38 -16.76
N GLU A 62 -4.45 -8.01 -15.60
CA GLU A 62 -5.62 -8.86 -15.34
C GLU A 62 -6.81 -8.07 -14.82
N SER A 63 -6.57 -7.16 -13.90
CA SER A 63 -7.61 -6.31 -13.34
C SER A 63 -7.06 -4.95 -12.93
N ALA A 64 -7.94 -3.98 -12.82
CA ALA A 64 -7.62 -2.64 -12.34
C ALA A 64 -8.70 -2.13 -11.39
N GLY A 65 -8.31 -1.26 -10.46
CA GLY A 65 -9.27 -0.64 -9.56
C GLY A 65 -8.75 0.65 -8.96
N ILE A 66 -9.68 1.55 -8.65
CA ILE A 66 -9.44 2.84 -7.99
C ILE A 66 -10.45 2.99 -6.86
N ALA A 67 -9.99 3.38 -5.69
CA ALA A 67 -10.81 3.82 -4.57
C ALA A 67 -10.51 5.27 -4.26
N VAL A 68 -11.55 6.07 -4.01
CA VAL A 68 -11.48 7.51 -3.77
C VAL A 68 -12.20 7.85 -2.47
N GLY A 69 -11.55 8.63 -1.61
CA GLY A 69 -12.13 9.20 -0.39
C GLY A 69 -12.47 10.68 -0.56
N ASP A 70 -13.68 11.06 -0.15
CA ASP A 70 -14.20 12.43 -0.28
C ASP A 70 -14.29 13.20 1.05
N GLY A 71 -13.80 12.61 2.15
CA GLY A 71 -13.90 13.13 3.50
C GLY A 71 -15.10 12.61 4.30
N GLY A 72 -16.07 11.98 3.66
CA GLY A 72 -17.26 11.39 4.28
C GLY A 72 -17.44 9.90 3.99
N THR A 73 -16.94 9.44 2.86
CA THR A 73 -17.01 8.02 2.46
C THR A 73 -15.85 7.63 1.55
N VAL A 74 -15.76 6.34 1.24
CA VAL A 74 -14.83 5.79 0.24
C VAL A 74 -15.64 5.09 -0.84
N MET A 75 -15.49 5.57 -2.07
CA MET A 75 -16.06 4.97 -3.27
C MET A 75 -15.02 4.09 -3.96
N VAL A 76 -15.42 2.97 -4.52
CA VAL A 76 -14.54 2.09 -5.28
C VAL A 76 -15.16 1.70 -6.60
N ARG A 77 -14.34 1.71 -7.67
CA ARG A 77 -14.61 1.07 -8.93
C ARG A 77 -13.45 0.15 -9.29
N LYS A 78 -13.74 -1.09 -9.63
CA LYS A 78 -12.75 -2.09 -10.03
C LYS A 78 -13.40 -3.13 -10.92
N ASP A 79 -12.62 -3.70 -11.84
CA ASP A 79 -13.09 -4.78 -12.70
C ASP A 79 -11.91 -5.55 -13.31
N LEU A 80 -12.22 -6.64 -14.00
CA LEU A 80 -11.27 -7.42 -14.78
C LEU A 80 -10.93 -6.69 -16.09
N GLY A 81 -9.66 -6.67 -16.45
CA GLY A 81 -9.15 -6.09 -17.68
C GLY A 81 -8.14 -4.97 -17.48
N LEU A 82 -7.68 -4.43 -18.59
CA LEU A 82 -6.79 -3.28 -18.64
C LEU A 82 -7.51 -2.01 -18.19
N LEU A 83 -6.75 -1.02 -17.70
CA LEU A 83 -7.28 0.27 -17.24
C LEU A 83 -8.26 0.90 -18.24
N ASP A 84 -7.90 0.93 -19.52
CA ASP A 84 -8.73 1.53 -20.58
C ASP A 84 -10.08 0.83 -20.79
N ARG A 85 -10.20 -0.43 -20.34
CA ARG A 85 -11.45 -1.19 -20.40
C ARG A 85 -12.27 -1.02 -19.12
N VAL A 86 -11.62 -0.87 -17.99
CA VAL A 86 -12.26 -0.76 -16.68
C VAL A 86 -12.78 0.66 -16.44
N PHE A 87 -12.07 1.67 -16.96
CA PHE A 87 -12.36 3.08 -16.70
C PHE A 87 -12.61 3.85 -18.00
N SER A 88 -13.79 4.41 -18.13
CA SER A 88 -14.10 5.46 -19.09
C SER A 88 -13.96 6.86 -18.43
N ASN A 89 -13.97 7.92 -19.25
CA ASN A 89 -14.03 9.29 -18.71
C ASN A 89 -15.27 9.53 -17.83
N ALA A 90 -16.40 8.91 -18.15
CA ALA A 90 -17.61 9.01 -17.36
C ALA A 90 -17.43 8.36 -16.00
N ASP A 91 -16.79 7.19 -15.94
CA ASP A 91 -16.51 6.47 -14.70
C ASP A 91 -15.60 7.29 -13.78
N LEU A 92 -14.50 7.83 -14.31
CA LEU A 92 -13.58 8.68 -13.53
C LEU A 92 -14.26 9.93 -12.99
N SER A 93 -15.17 10.53 -13.74
CA SER A 93 -15.93 11.71 -13.32
C SER A 93 -16.90 11.44 -12.16
N THR A 94 -17.27 10.18 -11.92
CA THR A 94 -18.09 9.81 -10.76
C THR A 94 -17.27 9.61 -9.48
N LEU A 95 -15.96 9.45 -9.60
CA LEU A 95 -15.04 9.24 -8.47
C LEU A 95 -14.45 10.59 -8.03
N SER A 96 -15.23 11.36 -7.29
CA SER A 96 -14.81 12.67 -6.77
C SER A 96 -14.31 12.55 -5.34
N GLY A 97 -13.19 13.21 -5.01
CA GLY A 97 -12.64 13.19 -3.66
C GLY A 97 -11.30 13.92 -3.54
N GLN A 98 -10.66 13.75 -2.38
CA GLN A 98 -9.42 14.43 -2.02
C GLN A 98 -8.21 13.51 -1.98
N LEU A 99 -8.44 12.20 -1.95
CA LEU A 99 -7.41 11.18 -1.87
C LEU A 99 -7.89 9.92 -2.60
N ALA A 100 -6.93 9.16 -3.12
CA ALA A 100 -7.24 7.93 -3.82
C ALA A 100 -6.13 6.89 -3.65
N VAL A 101 -6.49 5.61 -3.80
CA VAL A 101 -5.56 4.51 -4.03
C VAL A 101 -6.00 3.70 -5.24
N GLY A 102 -5.03 3.19 -5.95
CA GLY A 102 -5.27 2.40 -7.15
C GLY A 102 -4.36 1.19 -7.23
N HIS A 103 -4.79 0.22 -8.03
CA HIS A 103 -4.11 -1.05 -8.22
C HIS A 103 -4.26 -1.55 -9.65
N VAL A 104 -3.17 -2.10 -10.21
CA VAL A 104 -3.17 -2.95 -11.40
C VAL A 104 -2.63 -4.31 -11.00
N ARG A 105 -3.38 -5.37 -11.34
CA ARG A 105 -3.07 -6.74 -10.94
C ARG A 105 -2.44 -7.53 -12.07
N TYR A 106 -1.36 -8.21 -11.74
CA TYR A 106 -0.85 -9.32 -12.53
C TYR A 106 -1.49 -10.62 -12.03
N GLY A 107 -2.05 -11.43 -12.92
CA GLY A 107 -2.68 -12.68 -12.55
C GLY A 107 -1.77 -13.87 -12.79
N THR A 108 -1.48 -14.64 -11.74
CA THR A 108 -1.00 -16.01 -11.88
C THR A 108 -2.16 -16.92 -12.27
N ALA A 109 -1.87 -18.08 -12.86
CA ALA A 109 -2.85 -19.09 -13.30
C ALA A 109 -3.71 -19.61 -12.12
N GLY A 110 -4.70 -18.86 -11.74
CA GLY A 110 -5.71 -19.13 -10.73
C GLY A 110 -6.97 -18.37 -11.09
N ALA A 111 -8.11 -18.72 -10.52
CA ALA A 111 -9.40 -18.17 -10.92
C ALA A 111 -9.35 -16.63 -11.09
N LYS A 112 -9.54 -16.17 -12.33
CA LYS A 112 -9.84 -14.77 -12.63
C LYS A 112 -11.17 -14.45 -11.99
N SER A 113 -11.11 -13.87 -10.79
CA SER A 113 -12.31 -13.51 -10.06
C SER A 113 -12.31 -12.02 -9.75
N TRP A 114 -13.45 -11.40 -9.94
CA TRP A 114 -13.66 -9.99 -9.61
C TRP A 114 -13.35 -9.69 -8.14
N GLU A 115 -13.62 -10.65 -7.24
CA GLU A 115 -13.37 -10.53 -5.80
C GLU A 115 -11.89 -10.38 -5.47
N ALA A 116 -11.01 -10.90 -6.32
CA ALA A 116 -9.56 -10.76 -6.17
C ALA A 116 -9.03 -9.42 -6.67
N SER A 117 -9.83 -8.66 -7.41
CA SER A 117 -9.45 -7.30 -7.85
C SER A 117 -9.33 -6.37 -6.66
N GLN A 118 -8.33 -5.52 -6.68
CA GLN A 118 -8.06 -4.53 -5.64
C GLN A 118 -8.40 -3.11 -6.15
N PRO A 119 -8.62 -2.12 -5.24
CA PRO A 119 -8.48 -2.17 -3.77
C PRO A 119 -9.54 -3.01 -3.08
N HIS A 120 -9.17 -3.61 -1.93
CA HIS A 120 -10.09 -4.32 -1.05
C HIS A 120 -10.70 -3.39 -0.02
N LEU A 121 -12.03 -3.48 0.15
CA LEU A 121 -12.76 -2.70 1.13
C LEU A 121 -12.97 -3.47 2.44
N SER A 122 -12.92 -2.76 3.55
CA SER A 122 -13.41 -3.23 4.83
C SER A 122 -14.08 -2.09 5.59
N THR A 123 -15.19 -2.38 6.26
CA THR A 123 -15.87 -1.42 7.13
C THR A 123 -15.57 -1.76 8.59
N ILE A 124 -15.15 -0.75 9.36
CA ILE A 124 -14.71 -0.88 10.74
C ILE A 124 -15.41 0.21 11.55
N ASN A 125 -16.38 -0.14 12.40
CA ASN A 125 -17.08 0.85 13.25
C ASN A 125 -17.54 2.09 12.46
N SER A 126 -18.13 1.91 11.30
CA SER A 126 -18.55 2.96 10.35
C SER A 126 -17.46 3.66 9.55
N VAL A 127 -16.17 3.38 9.79
CA VAL A 127 -15.06 3.84 8.95
C VAL A 127 -14.85 2.84 7.82
N ILE A 128 -14.79 3.33 6.59
CA ILE A 128 -14.48 2.51 5.42
C ILE A 128 -13.00 2.66 5.10
N ILE A 129 -12.31 1.55 4.95
CA ILE A 129 -10.94 1.52 4.44
C ILE A 129 -10.88 0.82 3.08
N ALA A 130 -9.96 1.28 2.23
CA ALA A 130 -9.62 0.63 0.97
C ALA A 130 -8.12 0.38 0.92
N LEU A 131 -7.72 -0.88 0.70
CA LEU A 131 -6.32 -1.32 0.67
C LEU A 131 -5.92 -1.79 -0.72
N ALA A 132 -4.78 -1.31 -1.22
CA ALA A 132 -4.07 -1.85 -2.37
C ALA A 132 -2.70 -2.42 -1.92
N HIS A 133 -2.37 -3.61 -2.39
CA HIS A 133 -1.21 -4.39 -1.99
C HIS A 133 -0.42 -4.88 -3.19
N ASN A 134 0.87 -4.60 -3.20
CA ASN A 134 1.87 -5.23 -4.06
C ASN A 134 2.77 -6.12 -3.22
N GLY A 135 2.81 -7.41 -3.52
CA GLY A 135 3.63 -8.38 -2.81
C GLY A 135 2.93 -9.68 -2.50
N THR A 136 3.55 -10.48 -1.64
CA THR A 136 3.04 -11.79 -1.22
C THR A 136 3.26 -11.99 0.27
N LEU A 137 2.20 -12.36 0.98
CA LEU A 137 2.26 -12.72 2.38
C LEU A 137 2.33 -14.25 2.53
N VAL A 138 3.41 -14.74 3.11
CA VAL A 138 3.72 -16.18 3.16
C VAL A 138 3.02 -16.92 4.32
N ASN A 139 2.46 -16.22 5.29
CA ASN A 139 1.75 -16.81 6.43
C ASN A 139 0.23 -16.59 6.40
N THR A 140 -0.31 -16.35 5.23
CA THR A 140 -1.72 -16.00 4.99
C THR A 140 -2.70 -17.04 5.54
N ASP A 141 -2.45 -18.33 5.30
CA ASP A 141 -3.35 -19.40 5.72
C ASP A 141 -3.46 -19.54 7.24
N GLU A 142 -2.36 -19.30 7.94
CA GLU A 142 -2.34 -19.29 9.39
C GLU A 142 -3.17 -18.13 9.95
N LEU A 143 -2.87 -16.92 9.48
CA LEU A 143 -3.56 -15.70 9.92
C LEU A 143 -5.07 -15.75 9.59
N ARG A 144 -5.41 -16.30 8.44
CA ARG A 144 -6.80 -16.49 8.02
C ARG A 144 -7.54 -17.44 8.96
N ARG A 145 -6.95 -18.58 9.31
CA ARG A 145 -7.56 -19.54 10.27
C ARG A 145 -7.81 -18.86 11.61
N GLN A 146 -6.84 -18.13 12.15
CA GLN A 146 -6.97 -17.40 13.41
C GLN A 146 -8.11 -16.37 13.35
N LEU A 147 -8.24 -15.61 12.25
CA LEU A 147 -9.32 -14.64 12.07
C LEU A 147 -10.69 -15.31 11.95
N ILE A 148 -10.79 -16.47 11.30
CA ILE A 148 -12.05 -17.25 11.22
C ILE A 148 -12.47 -17.72 12.62
N GLU A 149 -11.55 -18.23 13.44
CA GLU A 149 -11.80 -18.60 14.84
C GLU A 149 -12.29 -17.42 15.70
N LEU A 150 -11.87 -16.19 15.31
CA LEU A 150 -12.31 -14.94 15.93
C LEU A 150 -13.63 -14.40 15.35
N GLY A 151 -14.27 -15.15 14.44
CA GLY A 151 -15.56 -14.80 13.85
C GLY A 151 -15.49 -13.83 12.67
N VAL A 152 -14.30 -13.61 12.08
CA VAL A 152 -14.15 -12.74 10.90
C VAL A 152 -14.50 -13.53 9.63
N PRO A 153 -15.50 -13.12 8.83
CA PRO A 153 -15.86 -13.82 7.61
C PRO A 153 -14.91 -13.50 6.45
N PHE A 154 -14.70 -14.52 5.59
CA PHE A 154 -13.91 -14.39 4.36
C PHE A 154 -14.71 -14.83 3.14
N LEU A 155 -14.64 -14.05 2.07
CA LEU A 155 -15.24 -14.35 0.76
C LEU A 155 -14.15 -14.68 -0.29
N SER A 156 -12.87 -14.49 0.02
CA SER A 156 -11.74 -14.72 -0.87
C SER A 156 -10.54 -15.29 -0.10
N ASN A 157 -9.67 -16.01 -0.79
CA ASN A 157 -8.45 -16.57 -0.25
C ASN A 157 -7.23 -15.65 -0.44
N SER A 158 -7.41 -14.45 -1.04
CA SER A 158 -6.32 -13.51 -1.29
C SER A 158 -5.66 -13.06 0.03
N ASP A 159 -4.34 -13.01 0.03
CA ASP A 159 -3.52 -12.48 1.12
C ASP A 159 -3.84 -11.00 1.41
N SER A 160 -4.11 -10.21 0.37
CA SER A 160 -4.53 -8.82 0.50
C SER A 160 -5.84 -8.68 1.27
N VAL A 161 -6.78 -9.63 1.12
CA VAL A 161 -8.00 -9.67 1.92
C VAL A 161 -7.68 -9.97 3.38
N VAL A 162 -6.76 -10.90 3.64
CA VAL A 162 -6.32 -11.20 5.01
C VAL A 162 -5.69 -9.98 5.66
N ALA A 163 -4.78 -9.28 4.97
CA ALA A 163 -4.20 -8.03 5.47
C ALA A 163 -5.26 -6.97 5.78
N THR A 164 -6.23 -6.76 4.86
CA THR A 164 -7.33 -5.81 5.04
C THR A 164 -8.17 -6.15 6.29
N LYS A 165 -8.47 -7.44 6.50
CA LYS A 165 -9.24 -7.92 7.65
C LYS A 165 -8.47 -7.82 8.97
N LEU A 166 -7.15 -8.07 8.96
CA LEU A 166 -6.30 -7.88 10.14
C LEU A 166 -6.27 -6.41 10.56
N ILE A 167 -6.02 -5.50 9.62
CA ILE A 167 -6.05 -4.07 9.89
C ILE A 167 -7.40 -3.68 10.50
N GLY A 168 -8.51 -4.16 9.91
CA GLY A 168 -9.84 -3.93 10.42
C GLY A 168 -10.04 -4.44 11.84
N TYR A 169 -9.66 -5.67 12.09
CA TYR A 169 -9.77 -6.33 13.38
C TYR A 169 -9.00 -5.58 14.48
N PHE A 170 -7.75 -5.21 14.21
CA PHE A 170 -6.95 -4.49 15.21
C PHE A 170 -7.41 -3.04 15.38
N THR A 171 -7.83 -2.37 14.31
CA THR A 171 -8.40 -1.01 14.40
C THR A 171 -9.63 -0.99 15.29
N GLN A 172 -10.53 -1.97 15.17
CA GLN A 172 -11.71 -2.09 16.02
C GLN A 172 -11.34 -2.25 17.50
N ARG A 173 -10.25 -2.94 17.80
CA ARG A 173 -9.84 -3.20 19.19
C ARG A 173 -9.04 -2.06 19.82
N THR A 174 -8.24 -1.36 19.02
CA THR A 174 -7.38 -0.27 19.50
C THR A 174 -8.04 1.10 19.42
N GLY A 175 -9.08 1.23 18.60
CA GLY A 175 -9.72 2.52 18.29
C GLY A 175 -8.95 3.38 17.28
N HIS A 176 -7.78 2.93 16.81
CA HIS A 176 -6.89 3.72 15.96
C HIS A 176 -6.40 2.93 14.73
N LEU A 177 -6.67 3.45 13.52
CA LEU A 177 -6.28 2.81 12.26
C LEU A 177 -4.76 2.60 12.16
N ARG A 178 -3.97 3.59 12.58
CA ARG A 178 -2.52 3.52 12.63
C ARG A 178 -2.03 2.30 13.45
N GLU A 179 -2.59 2.11 14.64
CA GLU A 179 -2.28 0.94 15.49
C GLU A 179 -2.74 -0.37 14.85
N GLY A 180 -3.85 -0.34 14.12
CA GLY A 180 -4.32 -1.48 13.33
C GLY A 180 -3.32 -1.88 12.25
N ILE A 181 -2.77 -0.90 11.52
CA ILE A 181 -1.71 -1.10 10.53
C ILE A 181 -0.45 -1.67 11.21
N ARG A 182 0.05 -1.01 12.27
CA ARG A 182 1.27 -1.42 12.98
C ARG A 182 1.17 -2.87 13.49
N LYS A 183 0.07 -3.23 14.15
CA LYS A 183 -0.16 -4.60 14.63
C LYS A 183 -0.26 -5.62 13.50
N THR A 184 -0.78 -5.23 12.37
CA THR A 184 -0.80 -6.08 11.17
C THR A 184 0.62 -6.30 10.67
N MET A 185 1.44 -5.25 10.57
CA MET A 185 2.84 -5.34 10.14
C MET A 185 3.69 -6.23 11.08
N GLU A 186 3.39 -6.28 12.37
CA GLU A 186 4.04 -7.17 13.34
C GLU A 186 3.76 -8.65 13.09
N LEU A 187 2.61 -8.97 12.48
CA LEU A 187 2.15 -10.34 12.31
C LEU A 187 2.38 -10.90 10.91
N VAL A 188 2.23 -10.07 9.87
CA VAL A 188 2.39 -10.52 8.50
C VAL A 188 3.85 -10.78 8.16
N ARG A 189 4.10 -11.81 7.37
CA ARG A 189 5.43 -12.19 6.86
C ARG A 189 5.42 -12.22 5.36
N GLY A 190 6.51 -11.75 4.75
CA GLY A 190 6.66 -11.70 3.30
C GLY A 190 7.12 -10.32 2.83
N GLY A 191 7.32 -10.16 1.52
CA GLY A 191 7.64 -8.89 0.91
C GLY A 191 6.36 -8.16 0.51
N TYR A 192 6.17 -6.93 0.97
CA TYR A 192 4.98 -6.16 0.64
C TYR A 192 5.23 -4.64 0.61
N ALA A 193 4.51 -3.99 -0.28
CA ALA A 193 4.23 -2.56 -0.25
C ALA A 193 2.71 -2.37 -0.28
N MET A 194 2.18 -1.54 0.57
CA MET A 194 0.74 -1.34 0.70
C MET A 194 0.39 0.14 0.74
N THR A 195 -0.71 0.49 0.07
CA THR A 195 -1.37 1.79 0.21
C THR A 195 -2.78 1.59 0.71
N LEU A 196 -3.22 2.42 1.63
CA LEU A 196 -4.53 2.35 2.24
C LEU A 196 -5.12 3.74 2.38
N ILE A 197 -6.41 3.89 2.11
CA ILE A 197 -7.16 5.09 2.48
C ILE A 197 -8.29 4.75 3.44
N ASN A 198 -8.61 5.72 4.28
CA ASN A 198 -9.95 5.92 4.82
C ASN A 198 -10.55 7.20 4.23
N GLU A 199 -11.61 7.74 4.80
CA GLU A 199 -12.28 8.94 4.31
C GLU A 199 -11.38 10.20 4.34
N GLN A 200 -10.34 10.23 5.20
CA GLN A 200 -9.59 11.45 5.55
C GLN A 200 -8.08 11.39 5.32
N ALA A 201 -7.51 10.19 5.23
CA ALA A 201 -6.07 10.02 5.19
C ALA A 201 -5.63 8.90 4.24
N LEU A 202 -4.51 9.12 3.57
CA LEU A 202 -3.74 8.13 2.84
C LEU A 202 -2.65 7.58 3.75
N TYR A 203 -2.51 6.27 3.80
CA TYR A 203 -1.42 5.56 4.45
C TYR A 203 -0.61 4.80 3.40
N ALA A 204 0.71 4.75 3.60
CA ALA A 204 1.60 3.91 2.81
C ALA A 204 2.59 3.22 3.75
N PHE A 205 2.80 1.93 3.58
CA PHE A 205 3.70 1.17 4.46
C PHE A 205 4.37 0.01 3.71
N ARG A 206 5.59 -0.32 4.15
CA ARG A 206 6.49 -1.22 3.47
C ARG A 206 7.00 -2.29 4.42
N ASP A 207 7.28 -3.49 3.90
CA ASP A 207 7.82 -4.60 4.69
C ASP A 207 9.16 -4.25 5.36
N PRO A 208 9.53 -4.96 6.45
CA PRO A 208 10.76 -4.67 7.21
C PRO A 208 12.06 -4.83 6.43
N HIS A 209 12.07 -5.62 5.34
CA HIS A 209 13.25 -5.83 4.51
C HIS A 209 13.31 -4.86 3.33
N GLY A 210 12.17 -4.20 3.00
CA GLY A 210 12.07 -3.33 1.84
C GLY A 210 12.08 -4.08 0.50
N ILE A 211 11.55 -5.32 0.47
CA ILE A 211 11.59 -6.18 -0.72
C ILE A 211 10.82 -5.56 -1.88
N ARG A 212 9.59 -5.06 -1.60
CA ARG A 212 8.78 -4.44 -2.65
C ARG A 212 9.03 -2.94 -2.73
N PRO A 213 9.14 -2.39 -3.96
CA PRO A 213 9.39 -0.97 -4.13
C PRO A 213 8.18 -0.13 -3.73
N LEU A 214 8.45 1.02 -3.12
CA LEU A 214 7.46 2.03 -2.79
C LEU A 214 8.15 3.37 -2.66
N VAL A 215 7.80 4.32 -3.52
CA VAL A 215 8.38 5.65 -3.59
C VAL A 215 7.39 6.72 -3.15
N LEU A 216 7.91 7.79 -2.57
CA LEU A 216 7.18 8.99 -2.17
C LEU A 216 7.55 10.13 -3.12
N GLY A 217 6.54 10.81 -3.64
CA GLY A 217 6.67 12.02 -4.45
C GLY A 217 5.80 13.15 -3.95
N LYS A 218 6.15 14.37 -4.30
CA LYS A 218 5.40 15.61 -4.02
C LYS A 218 4.90 16.19 -5.33
N LEU A 219 3.61 16.45 -5.43
CA LEU A 219 3.03 17.17 -6.58
C LEU A 219 3.52 18.62 -6.55
N VAL A 220 4.02 19.10 -7.68
CA VAL A 220 4.46 20.48 -7.84
C VAL A 220 3.25 21.33 -8.22
N ASP A 221 3.03 22.41 -7.51
CA ASP A 221 2.08 23.44 -7.93
C ASP A 221 2.76 24.34 -8.96
N GLU A 222 2.22 24.39 -10.16
CA GLU A 222 2.64 25.37 -11.18
C GLU A 222 2.26 26.77 -10.69
N GLY A 223 3.06 27.37 -9.82
CA GLY A 223 2.82 28.73 -9.34
C GLY A 223 3.29 29.09 -7.94
N LEU A 224 3.93 28.19 -7.18
CA LEU A 224 4.49 28.49 -5.87
C LEU A 224 6.01 28.39 -5.86
N ASP A 225 6.62 29.43 -5.32
CA ASP A 225 8.05 29.75 -5.33
C ASP A 225 8.98 28.65 -4.76
N GLN A 226 10.26 28.70 -5.22
CA GLN A 226 11.40 27.88 -4.81
C GLN A 226 11.67 27.79 -3.29
N ALA A 227 10.95 28.54 -2.46
CA ALA A 227 11.09 28.51 -1.00
C ALA A 227 10.59 27.20 -0.36
N ASP A 228 9.63 26.50 -0.99
CA ASP A 228 9.07 25.26 -0.44
C ASP A 228 9.87 24.01 -0.76
N ALA A 229 10.70 24.03 -1.81
CA ALA A 229 11.62 22.95 -2.14
C ALA A 229 12.69 22.75 -1.06
N ALA A 230 13.10 23.83 -0.38
CA ALA A 230 14.10 23.77 0.69
C ALA A 230 13.61 23.05 1.94
N SER A 231 12.30 23.05 2.22
CA SER A 231 11.73 22.34 3.38
C SER A 231 11.64 20.83 3.18
N VAL A 232 11.58 20.37 1.93
CA VAL A 232 11.55 18.94 1.57
C VAL A 232 12.92 18.29 1.73
N SER A 233 14.01 19.06 1.52
CA SER A 233 15.39 18.58 1.69
C SER A 233 15.78 18.28 3.14
N GLN A 234 14.95 18.67 4.12
CA GLN A 234 15.16 18.36 5.54
C GLN A 234 14.55 17.02 5.99
N LEU A 235 13.88 16.29 5.09
CA LEU A 235 13.53 14.90 5.38
C LEU A 235 14.83 14.10 5.51
N PRO A 236 15.00 13.29 6.58
CA PRO A 236 16.25 12.58 6.82
C PRO A 236 16.62 11.71 5.61
N SER A 237 17.82 11.92 5.05
CA SER A 237 18.38 11.08 4.00
C SER A 237 18.63 9.66 4.51
N GLN A 238 18.72 8.69 3.60
CA GLN A 238 18.87 7.27 3.93
C GLN A 238 20.09 6.93 4.82
N ASP A 239 21.10 7.81 4.87
CA ASP A 239 22.41 7.53 5.49
C ASP A 239 22.51 7.91 6.98
N GLY A 240 21.45 8.36 7.62
CA GLY A 240 21.45 8.76 9.02
C GLY A 240 20.74 7.77 9.93
N ALA A 241 21.50 6.93 10.65
CA ALA A 241 21.01 6.18 11.80
C ALA A 241 20.61 7.14 12.93
N ALA A 242 19.50 7.84 12.77
CA ALA A 242 18.85 8.56 13.85
C ALA A 242 17.63 7.73 14.26
N THR A 243 17.60 7.35 15.53
CA THR A 243 16.39 6.84 16.19
C THR A 243 15.30 7.90 16.05
N VAL A 244 14.41 7.73 15.08
CA VAL A 244 13.32 8.68 14.84
C VAL A 244 12.14 8.29 15.73
N ASP A 245 12.20 8.72 16.98
CA ASP A 245 11.07 8.68 17.93
C ASP A 245 10.15 9.90 17.80
N ALA A 246 10.44 10.81 16.87
CA ALA A 246 9.65 12.01 16.62
C ALA A 246 8.98 11.95 15.25
N ALA A 247 7.67 12.01 15.23
CA ALA A 247 6.91 12.24 14.01
C ALA A 247 7.37 13.55 13.37
N THR A 248 7.94 13.48 12.16
CA THR A 248 8.38 14.68 11.44
C THR A 248 7.19 15.24 10.68
N HIS A 249 6.69 16.40 11.12
CA HIS A 249 5.64 17.13 10.43
C HIS A 249 6.26 17.96 9.30
N VAL A 250 5.84 17.72 8.07
CA VAL A 250 6.22 18.52 6.90
C VAL A 250 5.02 19.30 6.39
N THR A 251 5.22 20.59 6.22
CA THR A 251 4.21 21.60 5.96
C THR A 251 3.39 21.46 4.68
N ARG A 252 2.26 22.12 4.72
CA ARG A 252 1.14 22.24 3.83
C ARG A 252 1.49 22.98 2.55
N ALA A 253 1.75 22.30 1.42
CA ALA A 253 1.56 22.82 0.07
C ALA A 253 1.74 21.69 -0.95
N GLY A 254 0.88 21.59 -1.92
CA GLY A 254 0.93 20.57 -2.96
C GLY A 254 0.49 19.18 -2.46
N GLY A 255 0.01 18.34 -3.37
CA GLY A 255 -0.39 16.98 -3.05
C GLY A 255 0.81 16.06 -2.83
N TRP A 256 0.53 14.88 -2.29
CA TRP A 256 1.51 13.81 -2.10
C TRP A 256 1.12 12.58 -2.90
N VAL A 257 2.11 11.90 -3.42
CA VAL A 257 1.94 10.67 -4.21
C VAL A 257 2.83 9.58 -3.63
N VAL A 258 2.30 8.36 -3.60
CA VAL A 258 3.08 7.15 -3.34
C VAL A 258 2.84 6.16 -4.47
N ALA A 259 3.88 5.49 -4.95
CA ALA A 259 3.77 4.59 -6.10
C ALA A 259 4.78 3.45 -6.02
N SER A 260 4.54 2.37 -6.77
CA SER A 260 5.51 1.28 -6.91
C SER A 260 6.79 1.73 -7.61
N GLU A 261 6.71 2.66 -8.57
CA GLU A 261 7.86 3.13 -9.37
C GLU A 261 7.81 4.64 -9.61
N THR A 262 8.99 5.23 -9.86
CA THR A 262 9.11 6.68 -10.13
C THR A 262 8.49 7.11 -11.45
N CYS A 263 8.41 6.24 -12.46
CA CYS A 263 7.70 6.54 -13.71
C CYS A 263 6.23 6.94 -13.49
N ALA A 264 5.61 6.47 -12.41
CA ALA A 264 4.26 6.88 -12.03
C ALA A 264 4.22 8.27 -11.38
N LEU A 265 5.32 8.73 -10.78
CA LEU A 265 5.47 10.11 -10.30
C LEU A 265 5.59 11.07 -11.48
N ASP A 266 6.45 10.74 -12.44
CA ASP A 266 6.75 11.57 -13.62
C ASP A 266 5.48 11.87 -14.42
N ILE A 267 4.64 10.85 -14.66
CA ILE A 267 3.42 11.01 -15.47
C ILE A 267 2.38 11.93 -14.82
N VAL A 268 2.39 12.05 -13.50
CA VAL A 268 1.46 12.92 -12.75
C VAL A 268 2.09 14.26 -12.35
N GLY A 269 3.33 14.52 -12.75
CA GLY A 269 4.06 15.75 -12.43
C GLY A 269 4.44 15.84 -10.95
N ALA A 270 4.77 14.71 -10.32
CA ALA A 270 5.28 14.69 -8.96
C ALA A 270 6.79 14.54 -8.93
N GLU A 271 7.46 15.35 -8.13
CA GLU A 271 8.89 15.23 -7.88
C GLU A 271 9.17 14.09 -6.91
N TYR A 272 10.16 13.25 -7.23
CA TYR A 272 10.63 12.20 -6.33
C TYR A 272 11.25 12.80 -5.06
N VAL A 273 10.80 12.35 -3.91
CA VAL A 273 11.32 12.77 -2.61
C VAL A 273 12.27 11.73 -2.06
N ARG A 274 11.81 10.49 -1.93
CA ARG A 274 12.57 9.35 -1.43
C ARG A 274 11.78 8.05 -1.52
N ASP A 275 12.43 6.95 -1.28
CA ASP A 275 11.76 5.68 -1.02
C ASP A 275 11.06 5.68 0.34
N VAL A 276 9.98 4.92 0.46
CA VAL A 276 9.40 4.55 1.76
C VAL A 276 10.35 3.54 2.40
N ARG A 277 10.77 3.81 3.63
CA ARG A 277 11.79 3.00 4.32
C ARG A 277 11.25 1.62 4.70
N PRO A 278 12.12 0.62 4.83
CA PRO A 278 11.73 -0.67 5.40
C PRO A 278 11.08 -0.52 6.77
N GLY A 279 9.89 -1.12 6.92
CA GLY A 279 9.11 -1.07 8.18
C GLY A 279 8.43 0.26 8.49
N GLU A 280 8.50 1.26 7.60
CA GLU A 280 7.92 2.59 7.78
C GLU A 280 6.41 2.59 7.51
N ILE A 281 5.70 3.46 8.23
CA ILE A 281 4.32 3.87 7.96
C ILE A 281 4.32 5.37 7.66
N LEU A 282 3.82 5.76 6.49
CA LEU A 282 3.47 7.14 6.14
C LEU A 282 1.97 7.36 6.37
N ARG A 283 1.60 8.49 6.95
CA ARG A 283 0.24 9.00 7.00
C ARG A 283 0.21 10.38 6.35
N ILE A 284 -0.67 10.57 5.39
CA ILE A 284 -0.83 11.81 4.64
C ILE A 284 -2.28 12.27 4.76
N SER A 285 -2.49 13.49 5.23
CA SER A 285 -3.83 14.06 5.47
C SER A 285 -3.78 15.59 5.41
N ALA A 286 -4.89 16.25 5.69
CA ALA A 286 -4.95 17.70 5.81
C ALA A 286 -4.01 18.26 6.90
N GLU A 287 -3.57 17.44 7.85
CA GLU A 287 -2.62 17.81 8.89
C GLU A 287 -1.16 17.75 8.39
N GLY A 288 -0.93 17.21 7.18
CA GLY A 288 0.37 17.03 6.57
C GLY A 288 0.82 15.58 6.47
N LEU A 289 2.09 15.39 6.12
CA LEU A 289 2.77 14.10 6.08
C LEU A 289 3.37 13.78 7.45
N VAL A 290 3.06 12.60 7.96
CA VAL A 290 3.68 12.04 9.18
C VAL A 290 4.35 10.73 8.79
N SER A 291 5.61 10.58 9.20
CA SER A 291 6.42 9.38 8.99
C SER A 291 6.77 8.77 10.34
N GLU A 292 6.58 7.47 10.49
CA GLU A 292 6.94 6.74 11.71
C GLU A 292 7.45 5.33 11.38
N GLN A 293 8.29 4.79 12.25
CA GLN A 293 8.70 3.39 12.18
C GLN A 293 7.57 2.52 12.76
N GLY A 294 6.87 1.77 11.90
CA GLY A 294 5.78 0.87 12.29
C GLY A 294 6.30 -0.41 12.94
N VAL A 295 7.33 -1.00 12.32
CA VAL A 295 8.08 -2.17 12.83
C VAL A 295 9.57 -1.95 12.60
N PRO A 296 10.46 -2.54 13.41
CA PRO A 296 11.90 -2.43 13.19
C PRO A 296 12.28 -2.87 11.77
N ALA A 297 13.13 -2.08 11.11
CA ALA A 297 13.73 -2.53 9.86
C ALA A 297 14.62 -3.75 10.09
N ALA A 298 14.70 -4.66 9.12
CA ALA A 298 15.62 -5.76 9.17
C ALA A 298 17.08 -5.25 9.15
N GLU A 299 17.98 -5.96 9.82
CA GLU A 299 19.41 -5.61 9.83
C GLU A 299 20.01 -5.63 8.41
N GLU A 300 19.54 -6.55 7.57
CA GLU A 300 19.92 -6.66 6.18
C GLU A 300 18.72 -6.34 5.27
N PRO A 301 18.74 -5.23 4.51
CA PRO A 301 17.75 -4.95 3.48
C PRO A 301 17.80 -6.03 2.39
N ALA A 302 16.66 -6.42 1.87
CA ALA A 302 16.58 -7.41 0.80
C ALA A 302 15.92 -6.78 -0.43
N ASN A 303 16.70 -6.59 -1.48
CA ASN A 303 16.17 -6.14 -2.76
C ASN A 303 15.88 -7.36 -3.66
N CYS A 304 14.69 -7.39 -4.23
CA CYS A 304 14.35 -8.41 -5.21
C CYS A 304 15.01 -8.08 -6.54
N ILE A 305 15.96 -8.92 -7.00
CA ILE A 305 16.63 -8.70 -8.28
C ILE A 305 15.65 -8.74 -9.47
N PHE A 306 14.56 -9.48 -9.36
CA PHE A 306 13.54 -9.52 -10.41
C PHE A 306 12.81 -8.19 -10.55
N GLU A 307 12.65 -7.43 -9.48
CA GLU A 307 12.14 -6.04 -9.56
C GLU A 307 13.03 -5.18 -10.45
N GLN A 308 14.34 -5.28 -10.31
CA GLN A 308 15.29 -4.45 -11.04
C GLN A 308 15.48 -4.89 -12.50
N VAL A 309 15.40 -6.21 -12.78
CA VAL A 309 15.77 -6.77 -14.10
C VAL A 309 14.54 -7.04 -14.98
N TYR A 310 13.39 -7.39 -14.36
CA TYR A 310 12.21 -7.85 -15.10
C TYR A 310 11.03 -6.90 -15.04
N PHE A 311 10.80 -6.23 -13.89
CA PHE A 311 9.53 -5.55 -13.66
C PHE A 311 9.63 -4.04 -13.80
N ALA A 312 10.68 -3.43 -13.27
CA ALA A 312 10.83 -1.99 -13.33
C ALA A 312 11.03 -1.51 -14.77
N ARG A 313 10.39 -0.40 -15.10
CA ARG A 313 10.65 0.28 -16.37
C ARG A 313 12.07 0.83 -16.39
N PRO A 314 12.72 0.86 -17.58
CA PRO A 314 14.09 1.40 -17.71
C PRO A 314 14.24 2.88 -17.30
N ASP A 315 13.13 3.63 -17.31
CA ASP A 315 13.06 5.03 -16.90
C ASP A 315 12.74 5.22 -15.41
N SER A 316 12.55 4.12 -14.65
CA SER A 316 12.35 4.17 -13.21
C SER A 316 13.68 4.20 -12.46
N ILE A 317 13.77 5.07 -11.45
CA ILE A 317 14.87 5.09 -10.49
C ILE A 317 14.62 4.01 -9.45
N MET A 318 15.56 3.08 -9.32
CA MET A 318 15.54 2.01 -8.33
C MET A 318 16.80 2.13 -7.48
N ASN A 319 16.66 2.24 -6.15
CA ASN A 319 17.78 2.30 -5.21
C ASN A 319 18.03 0.95 -4.55
#